data_ab3503439a964c16ce214a35d62348f0
#
_entry.id   ab3503439a964c16ce214a35d62348f0
#
_cell.length_a   1.000
_cell.length_b   1.000
_cell.length_c   1.000
_cell.angle_alpha   90.00
_cell.angle_beta   90.00
_cell.angle_gamma   90.00
#
_symmetry.space_group_name_H-M   'P 1'
#
loop_
_entity.id
_entity.type
_entity.pdbx_description
1 polymer ?
#
loop_
_entity_poly.entity_id
_entity_poly.type
_entity_poly.pdbx_seq_one_letter_code
_entity_poly.pdbx_strand_id
1 'polypeptide(L)' 'MSQSDDKLEEIAFKVDDIIMGLITEYKLDPLTLTSIILARLVLANDFVGSGVEFRNLIANISEKRLRNEDTTGRMVH' A
#
# COMPACT_ATOMS: atom_id res chain seq x y z
N MET A 1 -20.15 7.37 10.13
CA MET A 1 -19.37 7.45 8.90
C MET A 1 -18.08 8.18 9.12
N SER A 2 -18.13 9.44 9.53
CA SER A 2 -16.92 10.20 9.72
C SER A 2 -16.00 9.55 10.75
N GLN A 3 -16.59 8.88 11.73
CA GLN A 3 -15.80 8.19 12.74
C GLN A 3 -14.97 7.06 12.14
N SER A 4 -15.57 6.31 11.22
CA SER A 4 -14.85 5.25 10.53
C SER A 4 -13.73 5.80 9.67
N ASP A 5 -14.02 6.88 8.97
CA ASP A 5 -13.04 7.50 8.10
C ASP A 5 -11.87 8.04 8.91
N ASP A 6 -12.16 8.67 10.05
CA ASP A 6 -11.12 9.18 10.92
C ASP A 6 -10.21 8.06 11.42
N LYS A 7 -10.80 6.94 11.78
CA LYS A 7 -10.02 5.80 12.24
C LYS A 7 -9.14 5.24 11.15
N LEU A 8 -9.67 5.14 9.94
CA LEU A 8 -8.89 4.63 8.82
C LEU A 8 -7.74 5.55 8.51
N GLU A 9 -7.97 6.86 8.60
CA GLU A 9 -6.92 7.84 8.39
C GLU A 9 -5.83 7.70 9.44
N GLU A 10 -6.25 7.52 10.68
CA GLU A 10 -5.29 7.35 11.76
C GLU A 10 -4.43 6.11 11.54
N ILE A 11 -5.05 5.02 11.10
CA ILE A 11 -4.31 3.80 10.80
C ILE A 11 -3.33 4.03 9.67
N ALA A 12 -3.75 4.75 8.63
CA ALA A 12 -2.87 5.04 7.51
C ALA A 12 -1.63 5.83 7.95
N PHE A 13 -1.83 6.80 8.83
CA PHE A 13 -0.70 7.58 9.35
C PHE A 13 0.25 6.71 10.16
N LYS A 14 -0.30 5.79 10.95
CA LYS A 14 0.54 4.88 11.71
C LYS A 14 1.32 3.95 10.81
N VAL A 15 0.69 3.49 9.74
CA VAL A 15 1.39 2.65 8.77
C VAL A 15 2.52 3.44 8.12
N ASP A 16 2.24 4.70 7.75
CA ASP A 16 3.28 5.56 7.18
C ASP A 16 4.47 5.70 8.12
N ASP A 17 4.19 5.91 9.41
CA ASP A 17 5.26 6.06 10.39
C ASP A 17 6.11 4.79 10.48
N ILE A 18 5.46 3.63 10.47
CA ILE A 18 6.18 2.36 10.51
C ILE A 18 7.05 2.20 9.28
N ILE A 19 6.49 2.49 8.12
CA ILE A 19 7.21 2.35 6.86
C ILE A 19 8.43 3.26 6.84
N MET A 20 8.23 4.53 7.17
CA MET A 20 9.34 5.48 7.16
C MET A 20 10.38 5.14 8.21
N GLY A 21 9.93 4.65 9.36
CA GLY A 21 10.86 4.24 10.41
C GLY A 21 11.74 3.10 9.96
N LEU A 22 11.16 2.11 9.31
CA LEU A 22 11.94 0.96 8.83
C LEU A 22 12.92 1.37 7.74
N ILE A 23 12.48 2.22 6.83
CA ILE A 23 13.36 2.69 5.76
C ILE A 23 14.55 3.43 6.37
N THR A 24 14.29 4.30 7.32
CA THR A 24 15.33 5.11 7.93
C THR A 24 16.27 4.27 8.79
N GLU A 25 15.68 3.40 9.61
CA GLU A 25 16.49 2.64 10.59
C GLU A 25 17.42 1.65 9.90
N TYR A 26 16.89 0.95 8.91
CA TYR A 26 17.67 -0.09 8.23
C TYR A 26 18.24 0.37 6.89
N LYS A 27 18.00 1.63 6.55
CA LYS A 27 18.47 2.21 5.29
C LYS A 27 18.03 1.36 4.11
N LEU A 28 16.76 1.01 4.12
CA LEU A 28 16.19 0.16 3.09
C LEU A 28 15.74 0.99 1.90
N ASP A 29 15.90 0.40 0.73
CA ASP A 29 15.27 0.88 -0.47
C ASP A 29 13.76 0.65 -0.35
N PRO A 30 12.92 1.64 -0.72
CA PRO A 30 11.46 1.46 -0.60
C PRO A 30 10.93 0.24 -1.33
N LEU A 31 11.51 -0.09 -2.48
CA LEU A 31 11.04 -1.26 -3.22
C LEU A 31 11.32 -2.55 -2.46
N THR A 32 12.48 -2.62 -1.84
CA THR A 32 12.82 -3.79 -1.02
C THR A 32 11.83 -3.95 0.13
N LEU A 33 11.54 -2.85 0.82
CA LEU A 33 10.58 -2.90 1.91
C LEU A 33 9.20 -3.30 1.41
N THR A 34 8.80 -2.76 0.26
CA THR A 34 7.52 -3.11 -0.34
C THR A 34 7.43 -4.62 -0.58
N SER A 35 8.50 -5.22 -1.09
CA SER A 35 8.50 -6.65 -1.35
C SER A 35 8.28 -7.45 -0.08
N ILE A 36 8.93 -7.03 1.00
CA ILE A 36 8.81 -7.73 2.27
C ILE A 36 7.39 -7.60 2.82
N ILE A 37 6.87 -6.39 2.82
CA ILE A 37 5.54 -6.14 3.35
C ILE A 37 4.50 -6.88 2.53
N LEU A 38 4.62 -6.83 1.22
CA LEU A 38 3.66 -7.46 0.33
C LEU A 38 3.66 -8.97 0.54
N ALA A 39 4.83 -9.57 0.68
CA ALA A 39 4.92 -11.01 0.92
C ALA A 39 4.20 -11.37 2.21
N ARG A 40 4.38 -10.58 3.25
CA ARG A 40 3.71 -10.84 4.52
C ARG A 40 2.21 -10.67 4.41
N LEU A 41 1.76 -9.67 3.67
CA LEU A 41 0.33 -9.45 3.48
C LEU A 41 -0.31 -10.57 2.68
N VAL A 42 0.40 -11.08 1.68
CA VAL A 42 -0.10 -12.22 0.91
C VAL A 42 -0.32 -13.42 1.83
N LEU A 43 0.68 -13.72 2.67
CA LEU A 43 0.58 -14.85 3.57
C LEU A 43 -0.57 -14.68 4.55
N ALA A 44 -0.71 -13.47 5.10
CA ALA A 44 -1.77 -13.21 6.07
C ALA A 44 -3.15 -13.39 5.43
N ASN A 45 -3.31 -12.90 4.21
CA ASN A 45 -4.61 -12.99 3.55
C ASN A 45 -4.91 -14.42 3.12
N ASP A 46 -3.91 -15.15 2.67
CA ASP A 46 -4.12 -16.57 2.35
C ASP A 46 -4.54 -17.35 3.58
N PHE A 47 -3.93 -17.03 4.73
CA PHE A 47 -4.24 -17.73 5.96
C PHE A 47 -5.71 -17.56 6.36
N VAL A 48 -6.26 -16.35 6.18
CA VAL A 48 -7.66 -16.10 6.56
C VAL A 48 -8.63 -16.31 5.40
N GLY A 49 -8.15 -16.76 4.25
CA GLY A 49 -9.03 -17.09 3.14
C GLY A 49 -9.40 -15.93 2.24
N SER A 50 -8.71 -14.81 2.33
CA SER A 50 -9.02 -13.65 1.51
C SER A 50 -7.95 -13.37 0.47
N GLY A 51 -7.23 -14.43 0.03
CA GLY A 51 -6.14 -14.24 -0.92
C GLY A 51 -6.59 -13.69 -2.26
N VAL A 52 -7.71 -14.19 -2.77
CA VAL A 52 -8.20 -13.72 -4.08
C VAL A 52 -8.61 -12.27 -3.99
N GLU A 53 -9.34 -11.92 -2.95
CA GLU A 53 -9.77 -10.53 -2.75
C GLU A 53 -8.57 -9.61 -2.59
N PHE A 54 -7.55 -10.08 -1.91
CA PHE A 54 -6.34 -9.29 -1.71
C PHE A 54 -5.66 -8.99 -3.05
N ARG A 55 -5.52 -10.02 -3.89
CA ARG A 55 -4.88 -9.82 -5.19
C ARG A 55 -5.69 -8.89 -6.07
N ASN A 56 -7.00 -9.00 -6.03
CA ASN A 56 -7.86 -8.10 -6.78
C ASN A 56 -7.74 -6.67 -6.28
N LEU A 57 -7.62 -6.50 -4.96
CA LEU A 57 -7.48 -5.17 -4.38
C LEU A 57 -6.17 -4.53 -4.84
N ILE A 58 -5.09 -5.26 -4.81
CA ILE A 58 -3.80 -4.75 -5.24
C ILE A 58 -3.84 -4.34 -6.70
N ALA A 59 -4.47 -5.17 -7.54
CA ALA A 59 -4.57 -4.85 -8.95
C ALA A 59 -5.37 -3.57 -9.17
N ASN A 60 -6.47 -3.41 -8.45
CA ASN A 60 -7.30 -2.22 -8.59
C ASN A 60 -6.56 -0.97 -8.16
N ILE A 61 -5.86 -1.04 -7.05
CA ILE A 61 -5.11 0.11 -6.56
C ILE A 61 -4.02 0.49 -7.55
N SER A 62 -3.28 -0.49 -8.02
CA SER A 62 -2.19 -0.25 -8.96
C SER A 62 -2.72 0.35 -10.26
N GLU A 63 -3.83 -0.17 -10.74
CA GLU A 63 -4.41 0.33 -11.99
C GLU A 63 -4.85 1.78 -11.84
N LYS A 64 -5.46 2.11 -10.73
CA LYS A 64 -5.90 3.48 -10.49
C LYS A 64 -4.72 4.44 -10.45
N ARG A 65 -3.66 4.04 -9.78
CA ARG A 65 -2.47 4.89 -9.68
C ARG A 65 -1.84 5.09 -11.04
N LEU A 66 -1.75 4.03 -11.82
CA LEU A 66 -1.16 4.12 -13.14
C LEU A 66 -1.95 5.08 -14.04
N ARG A 67 -3.27 5.01 -13.96
CA ARG A 67 -4.10 5.91 -14.74
C ARG A 67 -3.86 7.36 -14.38
N ASN A 68 -3.81 7.63 -13.09
CA ASN A 68 -3.60 8.98 -12.62
C ASN A 68 -2.23 9.50 -13.05
N GLU A 69 -1.23 8.66 -12.95
CA GLU A 69 0.11 9.05 -13.33
C GLU A 69 0.21 9.29 -14.83
N ASP A 70 -0.46 8.44 -15.59
CA ASP A 70 -0.53 8.63 -17.04
C ASP A 70 -1.07 10.00 -17.40
N THR A 71 -2.19 10.32 -16.79
CA THR A 71 -2.82 11.61 -17.06
C THR A 71 -1.90 12.77 -16.71
N THR A 72 -1.27 12.66 -15.55
CA THR A 72 -0.35 13.69 -15.10
C THR A 72 0.84 13.80 -16.04
N GLY A 73 1.37 12.66 -16.44
CA GLY A 73 2.50 12.63 -17.35
C GLY A 73 2.20 13.30 -18.66
N ARG A 74 1.03 13.05 -19.18
CA ARG A 74 0.64 13.67 -20.44
C ARG A 74 0.52 15.16 -20.33
N MET A 75 0.03 15.63 -19.20
CA MET A 75 -0.11 17.06 -19.00
C MET A 75 1.26 17.74 -18.87
N VAL A 76 2.20 17.04 -18.30
CA VAL A 76 3.55 17.56 -18.16
C VAL A 76 4.24 17.65 -19.51
N HIS A 77 4.01 16.65 -20.32
CA HIS A 77 4.64 16.57 -21.62
C HIS A 77 3.88 17.34 -22.66
#